data_3f5d00d5251e6710149e800db55b6eee
#
_entry.id   3f5d00d5251e6710149e800db55b6eee
#
_cell.length_a   1.000
_cell.length_b   1.000
_cell.length_c   1.000
_cell.angle_alpha   90.00
_cell.angle_beta   90.00
_cell.angle_gamma   90.00
#
_symmetry.space_group_name_H-M   'P 1'
#
loop_
_entity.id
_entity.type
_entity.pdbx_description
1 polymer ?
#
loop_
_entity_poly.entity_id
_entity_poly.type
_entity_poly.pdbx_seq_one_letter_code
_entity_poly.pdbx_strand_id
1 'polypeptide(L)'
;MAGVDRPLIRASLRVTPRMLREMTRDCAPAQAATPPKPGEWAIVDVVRHLVEGDRDTLLPRLRRMLAEPRPVFAVRRPLEHDDADLATLLDVFERARADVVRMLDGLDEAAWAREGVSPSRGPLTVEAYAASTVAHDTEHLQQIQDVRATLGLLPKRCEARAALTITELVGALAATPRAIAAVAEGLGTEALRWRPRAGEWCVTEVMAHLLDLERTLFLPRVRRIAAEERPAFEAFDLDAWARQRDHRARDFAGDLGAFARARAETIAFLEGLPGGAAERLGLSGHFGPVTLAQYATHAVDHDLEHLGQMRDIRTAHSARG
;
A
#
# COMPACT_ATOMS: atom_id res chain seq x y z
N MET A 1 15.25 15.12 -2.83
CA MET A 1 14.91 13.97 -1.97
C MET A 1 13.67 13.22 -2.43
N ALA A 2 13.40 13.30 -3.68
CA ALA A 2 12.46 12.48 -4.39
C ALA A 2 13.12 11.12 -4.68
N GLY A 3 12.38 10.04 -4.73
CA GLY A 3 12.87 8.76 -5.22
C GLY A 3 13.02 7.63 -4.20
N VAL A 4 12.98 7.92 -2.90
CA VAL A 4 13.13 6.87 -1.88
C VAL A 4 11.93 5.93 -1.80
N ASP A 5 10.73 6.46 -2.08
CA ASP A 5 9.48 5.69 -2.04
C ASP A 5 9.12 5.01 -3.37
N ARG A 6 9.79 5.35 -4.45
CA ARG A 6 9.43 4.91 -5.81
C ARG A 6 9.40 3.40 -5.98
N PRO A 7 10.34 2.60 -5.42
CA PRO A 7 10.21 1.15 -5.41
C PRO A 7 8.92 0.67 -4.76
N LEU A 8 8.54 1.24 -3.61
CA LEU A 8 7.30 0.91 -2.89
C LEU A 8 6.05 1.29 -3.70
N ILE A 9 6.04 2.51 -4.26
CA ILE A 9 4.95 2.97 -5.13
C ILE A 9 4.75 2.00 -6.30
N ARG A 10 5.83 1.66 -7.02
CA ARG A 10 5.75 0.74 -8.16
C ARG A 10 5.32 -0.66 -7.78
N ALA A 11 5.83 -1.21 -6.68
CA ALA A 11 5.43 -2.52 -6.17
C ALA A 11 3.93 -2.56 -5.84
N SER A 12 3.42 -1.53 -5.14
CA SER A 12 2.00 -1.43 -4.81
C SER A 12 1.11 -1.32 -6.04
N LEU A 13 1.47 -0.45 -7.00
CA LEU A 13 0.71 -0.32 -8.24
C LEU A 13 0.68 -1.63 -9.05
N ARG A 14 1.77 -2.42 -9.04
CA ARG A 14 1.80 -3.73 -9.72
C ARG A 14 0.91 -4.77 -9.07
N VAL A 15 0.75 -4.74 -7.75
CA VAL A 15 0.00 -5.77 -7.05
C VAL A 15 -1.51 -5.55 -7.11
N THR A 16 -1.98 -4.29 -7.22
CA THR A 16 -3.41 -3.96 -7.19
C THR A 16 -4.28 -4.79 -8.16
N PRO A 17 -3.92 -4.99 -9.45
CA PRO A 17 -4.75 -5.80 -10.36
C PRO A 17 -4.93 -7.25 -9.88
N ARG A 18 -3.87 -7.85 -9.37
CA ARG A 18 -3.91 -9.21 -8.83
C ARG A 18 -4.78 -9.29 -7.57
N MET A 19 -4.67 -8.28 -6.70
CA MET A 19 -5.52 -8.16 -5.51
C MET A 19 -7.00 -8.07 -5.88
N LEU A 20 -7.35 -7.24 -6.84
CA LEU A 20 -8.74 -7.11 -7.32
C LEU A 20 -9.27 -8.45 -7.84
N ARG A 21 -8.49 -9.18 -8.63
CA ARG A 21 -8.88 -10.50 -9.13
C ARG A 21 -9.11 -11.51 -7.99
N GLU A 22 -8.24 -11.54 -6.99
CA GLU A 22 -8.40 -12.43 -5.84
C GLU A 22 -9.61 -12.04 -4.98
N MET A 23 -9.81 -10.76 -4.75
CA MET A 23 -10.93 -10.25 -3.97
C MET A 23 -12.29 -10.49 -4.63
N THR A 24 -12.31 -10.64 -5.95
CA THR A 24 -13.55 -10.81 -6.73
C THR A 24 -13.76 -12.23 -7.26
N ARG A 25 -12.79 -13.13 -7.08
CA ARG A 25 -12.82 -14.50 -7.66
C ARG A 25 -14.05 -15.31 -7.27
N ASP A 26 -14.50 -15.19 -6.03
CA ASP A 26 -15.64 -15.91 -5.46
C ASP A 26 -16.95 -15.12 -5.52
N CYS A 27 -16.98 -13.96 -6.18
CA CYS A 27 -18.19 -13.18 -6.37
C CYS A 27 -18.94 -13.67 -7.61
N ALA A 28 -20.17 -14.15 -7.43
CA ALA A 28 -21.04 -14.37 -8.57
C ALA A 28 -21.35 -13.03 -9.28
N PRO A 29 -21.60 -13.02 -10.61
CA PRO A 29 -21.86 -11.76 -11.33
C PRO A 29 -22.99 -10.92 -10.72
N ALA A 30 -24.08 -11.55 -10.26
CA ALA A 30 -25.18 -10.88 -9.59
C ALA A 30 -24.74 -10.24 -8.26
N GLN A 31 -23.88 -10.91 -7.48
CA GLN A 31 -23.34 -10.35 -6.23
C GLN A 31 -22.42 -9.15 -6.51
N ALA A 32 -21.55 -9.26 -7.52
CA ALA A 32 -20.67 -8.17 -7.89
C ALA A 32 -21.40 -6.92 -8.39
N ALA A 33 -22.61 -7.08 -8.96
CA ALA A 33 -23.47 -6.01 -9.43
C ALA A 33 -24.46 -5.52 -8.37
N THR A 34 -24.49 -6.12 -7.19
CA THR A 34 -25.44 -5.72 -6.11
C THR A 34 -24.79 -4.66 -5.22
N PRO A 35 -25.34 -3.44 -5.15
CA PRO A 35 -24.86 -2.43 -4.23
C PRO A 35 -25.21 -2.82 -2.78
N PRO A 36 -24.35 -2.49 -1.79
CA PRO A 36 -24.61 -2.83 -0.38
C PRO A 36 -25.85 -2.11 0.17
N LYS A 37 -26.13 -0.90 -0.34
CA LYS A 37 -27.33 -0.11 -0.06
C LYS A 37 -27.74 0.71 -1.29
N PRO A 38 -28.99 1.14 -1.39
CA PRO A 38 -29.42 2.03 -2.46
C PRO A 38 -28.56 3.29 -2.55
N GLY A 39 -28.00 3.55 -3.73
CA GLY A 39 -27.13 4.71 -4.00
C GLY A 39 -25.66 4.51 -3.65
N GLU A 40 -25.27 3.38 -3.07
CA GLU A 40 -23.88 3.01 -2.87
C GLU A 40 -23.32 2.21 -4.08
N TRP A 41 -22.03 2.11 -4.19
CA TRP A 41 -21.37 1.41 -5.29
C TRP A 41 -21.33 -0.10 -5.05
N ALA A 42 -21.69 -0.86 -6.06
CA ALA A 42 -21.41 -2.28 -6.15
C ALA A 42 -19.91 -2.53 -6.43
N ILE A 43 -19.45 -3.77 -6.30
CA ILE A 43 -18.06 -4.13 -6.60
C ILE A 43 -17.70 -3.78 -8.06
N VAL A 44 -18.60 -4.03 -9.00
CA VAL A 44 -18.40 -3.71 -10.42
C VAL A 44 -18.19 -2.21 -10.62
N ASP A 45 -18.87 -1.36 -9.88
CA ASP A 45 -18.76 0.10 -9.99
C ASP A 45 -17.42 0.59 -9.44
N VAL A 46 -16.95 0.01 -8.34
CA VAL A 46 -15.62 0.30 -7.79
C VAL A 46 -14.52 -0.07 -8.82
N VAL A 47 -14.61 -1.25 -9.42
CA VAL A 47 -13.60 -1.68 -10.43
C VAL A 47 -13.67 -0.79 -11.67
N ARG A 48 -14.88 -0.42 -12.14
CA ARG A 48 -15.06 0.52 -13.25
C ARG A 48 -14.41 1.88 -12.95
N HIS A 49 -14.62 2.39 -11.75
CA HIS A 49 -14.00 3.65 -11.31
C HIS A 49 -12.46 3.59 -11.34
N LEU A 50 -11.86 2.48 -10.92
CA LEU A 50 -10.41 2.27 -11.00
C LEU A 50 -9.92 2.21 -12.45
N VAL A 51 -10.64 1.51 -13.35
CA VAL A 51 -10.36 1.48 -14.79
C VAL A 51 -10.32 2.89 -15.38
N GLU A 52 -11.36 3.65 -15.15
CA GLU A 52 -11.48 5.02 -15.63
C GLU A 52 -10.41 5.93 -15.01
N GLY A 53 -10.09 5.70 -13.75
CA GLY A 53 -9.00 6.39 -13.03
C GLY A 53 -7.67 6.23 -13.76
N ASP A 54 -7.30 5.02 -14.10
CA ASP A 54 -6.02 4.74 -14.77
C ASP A 54 -6.03 5.10 -16.25
N ARG A 55 -7.04 4.61 -17.01
CA ARG A 55 -7.10 4.73 -18.46
C ARG A 55 -7.35 6.16 -18.92
N ASP A 56 -8.30 6.84 -18.28
CA ASP A 56 -8.83 8.11 -18.77
C ASP A 56 -8.32 9.32 -18.00
N THR A 57 -7.65 9.10 -16.87
CA THR A 57 -7.17 10.19 -16.02
C THR A 57 -5.67 10.10 -15.74
N LEU A 58 -5.20 9.06 -15.08
CA LEU A 58 -3.81 8.95 -14.63
C LEU A 58 -2.83 8.89 -15.81
N LEU A 59 -3.02 7.92 -16.70
CA LEU A 59 -2.13 7.70 -17.83
C LEU A 59 -2.05 8.91 -18.78
N PRO A 60 -3.17 9.54 -19.19
CA PRO A 60 -3.11 10.76 -20.00
C PRO A 60 -2.42 11.93 -19.28
N ARG A 61 -2.66 12.10 -17.98
CA ARG A 61 -2.02 13.18 -17.21
C ARG A 61 -0.54 12.97 -17.04
N LEU A 62 -0.09 11.75 -16.73
CA LEU A 62 1.34 11.41 -16.66
C LEU A 62 2.03 11.68 -18.00
N ARG A 63 1.43 11.29 -19.14
CA ARG A 63 1.97 11.60 -20.48
C ARG A 63 2.15 13.10 -20.68
N ARG A 64 1.16 13.90 -20.31
CA ARG A 64 1.25 15.36 -20.41
C ARG A 64 2.30 15.94 -19.47
N MET A 65 2.40 15.46 -18.22
CA MET A 65 3.45 15.90 -17.27
C MET A 65 4.85 15.62 -17.80
N LEU A 66 5.03 14.53 -18.55
CA LEU A 66 6.30 14.17 -19.15
C LEU A 66 6.60 14.92 -20.45
N ALA A 67 5.59 15.36 -21.19
CA ALA A 67 5.75 16.04 -22.49
C ALA A 67 5.69 17.56 -22.39
N GLU A 68 4.83 18.11 -21.54
CA GLU A 68 4.53 19.54 -21.45
C GLU A 68 5.20 20.19 -20.21
N PRO A 69 5.61 21.45 -20.25
CA PRO A 69 6.04 22.18 -19.07
C PRO A 69 4.81 22.52 -18.20
N ARG A 70 4.70 21.86 -17.06
CA ARG A 70 3.69 22.11 -16.00
C ARG A 70 2.23 22.20 -16.51
N PRO A 71 1.69 21.14 -17.12
CA PRO A 71 0.34 21.15 -17.67
C PRO A 71 -0.73 21.38 -16.60
N VAL A 72 -1.77 22.15 -16.95
CA VAL A 72 -2.97 22.31 -16.11
C VAL A 72 -4.02 21.29 -16.60
N PHE A 73 -4.59 20.54 -15.66
CA PHE A 73 -5.59 19.53 -15.97
C PHE A 73 -7.00 20.08 -15.80
N ALA A 74 -7.89 19.63 -16.69
CA ALA A 74 -9.32 19.87 -16.52
C ALA A 74 -9.93 18.98 -15.42
N VAL A 75 -11.05 19.42 -14.86
CA VAL A 75 -11.91 18.57 -14.03
C VAL A 75 -12.41 17.42 -14.89
N ARG A 76 -12.30 16.20 -14.38
CA ARG A 76 -12.82 15.02 -15.07
C ARG A 76 -14.34 15.15 -15.21
N ARG A 77 -14.84 14.90 -16.39
CA ARG A 77 -16.28 14.71 -16.61
C ARG A 77 -16.61 13.24 -16.37
N PRO A 78 -17.78 12.95 -15.75
CA PRO A 78 -18.27 11.57 -15.72
C PRO A 78 -18.33 11.01 -17.14
N LEU A 79 -17.84 9.81 -17.34
CA LEU A 79 -17.97 9.09 -18.60
C LEU A 79 -19.34 8.40 -18.63
N GLU A 80 -19.89 8.20 -19.83
CA GLU A 80 -21.05 7.33 -19.98
C GLU A 80 -20.64 5.91 -19.54
N HIS A 81 -21.46 5.31 -18.68
CA HIS A 81 -21.21 3.96 -18.23
C HIS A 81 -21.36 3.00 -19.42
N ASP A 82 -20.36 2.18 -19.65
CA ASP A 82 -20.48 1.00 -20.46
C ASP A 82 -21.00 -0.16 -19.61
N ASP A 83 -21.74 -1.09 -20.21
CA ASP A 83 -22.29 -2.26 -19.53
C ASP A 83 -21.25 -3.41 -19.40
N ALA A 84 -19.96 -3.09 -19.38
CA ALA A 84 -18.90 -4.08 -19.29
C ALA A 84 -19.01 -4.87 -17.98
N ASP A 85 -18.91 -6.18 -18.10
CA ASP A 85 -18.91 -7.09 -16.95
C ASP A 85 -17.61 -6.98 -16.13
N LEU A 86 -17.65 -7.53 -14.90
CA LEU A 86 -16.53 -7.47 -13.98
C LEU A 86 -15.25 -8.07 -14.56
N ALA A 87 -15.34 -9.18 -15.30
CA ALA A 87 -14.16 -9.85 -15.86
C ALA A 87 -13.50 -8.98 -16.93
N THR A 88 -14.29 -8.38 -17.80
CA THR A 88 -13.82 -7.41 -18.80
C THR A 88 -13.16 -6.19 -18.15
N LEU A 89 -13.79 -5.65 -17.11
CA LEU A 89 -13.23 -4.49 -16.38
C LEU A 89 -11.90 -4.82 -15.72
N LEU A 90 -11.76 -6.00 -15.10
CA LEU A 90 -10.50 -6.45 -14.50
C LEU A 90 -9.38 -6.59 -15.55
N ASP A 91 -9.71 -7.12 -16.75
CA ASP A 91 -8.75 -7.23 -17.86
C ASP A 91 -8.33 -5.85 -18.40
N VAL A 92 -9.26 -4.91 -18.48
CA VAL A 92 -8.98 -3.53 -18.91
C VAL A 92 -8.11 -2.82 -17.87
N PHE A 93 -8.45 -2.98 -16.58
CA PHE A 93 -7.67 -2.40 -15.48
C PHE A 93 -6.23 -2.92 -15.47
N GLU A 94 -6.05 -4.22 -15.58
CA GLU A 94 -4.71 -4.83 -15.60
C GLU A 94 -3.84 -4.28 -16.73
N ARG A 95 -4.40 -4.13 -17.94
CA ARG A 95 -3.69 -3.52 -19.08
C ARG A 95 -3.36 -2.05 -18.84
N ALA A 96 -4.33 -1.26 -18.40
CA ALA A 96 -4.13 0.17 -18.12
C ALA A 96 -3.06 0.38 -17.03
N ARG A 97 -3.14 -0.39 -15.93
CA ARG A 97 -2.17 -0.35 -14.84
C ARG A 97 -0.76 -0.79 -15.29
N ALA A 98 -0.67 -1.82 -16.14
CA ALA A 98 0.62 -2.23 -16.72
C ALA A 98 1.25 -1.12 -17.56
N ASP A 99 0.45 -0.33 -18.28
CA ASP A 99 0.95 0.83 -19.03
C ASP A 99 1.46 1.94 -18.08
N VAL A 100 0.73 2.22 -17.00
CA VAL A 100 1.16 3.17 -15.96
C VAL A 100 2.50 2.73 -15.36
N VAL A 101 2.59 1.48 -14.89
CA VAL A 101 3.80 0.94 -14.25
C VAL A 101 4.99 0.98 -15.22
N ARG A 102 4.79 0.56 -16.45
CA ARG A 102 5.83 0.58 -17.50
C ARG A 102 6.35 2.00 -17.76
N MET A 103 5.47 2.98 -17.76
CA MET A 103 5.86 4.39 -17.88
C MET A 103 6.70 4.82 -16.68
N LEU A 104 6.27 4.51 -15.45
CA LEU A 104 6.98 4.88 -14.22
C LEU A 104 8.34 4.16 -14.07
N ASP A 105 8.48 2.94 -14.60
CA ASP A 105 9.75 2.19 -14.58
C ASP A 105 10.86 2.83 -15.42
N GLY A 106 10.49 3.53 -16.50
CA GLY A 106 11.44 4.19 -17.41
C GLY A 106 11.84 5.61 -17.00
N LEU A 107 11.38 6.13 -15.85
CA LEU A 107 11.61 7.53 -15.46
C LEU A 107 12.95 7.71 -14.74
N ASP A 108 13.69 8.76 -15.14
CA ASP A 108 14.83 9.28 -14.42
C ASP A 108 14.39 10.25 -13.28
N GLU A 109 15.37 10.72 -12.50
CA GLU A 109 15.13 11.64 -11.37
C GLU A 109 14.41 12.93 -11.80
N ALA A 110 14.79 13.50 -12.94
CA ALA A 110 14.22 14.75 -13.42
C ALA A 110 12.75 14.55 -13.85
N ALA A 111 12.44 13.40 -14.46
CA ALA A 111 11.08 13.06 -14.88
C ALA A 111 10.14 12.83 -13.68
N TRP A 112 10.60 12.19 -12.60
CA TRP A 112 9.83 12.03 -11.37
C TRP A 112 9.49 13.38 -10.70
N ALA A 113 10.35 14.37 -10.82
CA ALA A 113 10.17 15.71 -10.26
C ALA A 113 9.31 16.64 -11.14
N ARG A 114 8.92 16.23 -12.37
CA ARG A 114 8.08 17.06 -13.26
C ARG A 114 6.72 17.28 -12.63
N GLU A 115 6.21 18.53 -12.79
CA GLU A 115 4.97 18.96 -12.17
C GLU A 115 3.81 19.05 -13.15
N GLY A 116 2.60 18.87 -12.63
CA GLY A 116 1.34 19.25 -13.25
C GLY A 116 0.44 19.93 -12.23
N VAL A 117 -0.61 20.58 -12.66
CA VAL A 117 -1.57 21.26 -11.79
C VAL A 117 -2.92 20.54 -11.85
N SER A 118 -3.26 19.88 -10.73
CA SER A 118 -4.56 19.23 -10.56
C SER A 118 -5.61 20.23 -10.13
N PRO A 119 -6.84 20.16 -10.69
CA PRO A 119 -7.92 21.06 -10.30
C PRO A 119 -8.34 20.91 -8.82
N SER A 120 -8.19 19.72 -8.24
CA SER A 120 -8.61 19.44 -6.86
C SER A 120 -7.47 19.48 -5.84
N ARG A 121 -6.20 19.33 -6.28
CA ARG A 121 -5.03 19.18 -5.39
C ARG A 121 -3.96 20.25 -5.61
N GLY A 122 -4.12 21.12 -6.63
CA GLY A 122 -3.10 22.09 -7.00
C GLY A 122 -1.87 21.47 -7.66
N PRO A 123 -0.68 22.09 -7.53
CA PRO A 123 0.57 21.58 -8.08
C PRO A 123 0.98 20.27 -7.41
N LEU A 124 1.39 19.28 -8.21
CA LEU A 124 1.93 18.03 -7.71
C LEU A 124 2.94 17.44 -8.71
N THR A 125 3.94 16.76 -8.19
CA THR A 125 4.93 16.05 -8.98
C THR A 125 4.39 14.73 -9.52
N VAL A 126 5.07 14.13 -10.50
CA VAL A 126 4.80 12.75 -10.96
C VAL A 126 4.84 11.78 -9.77
N GLU A 127 5.83 11.92 -8.89
CA GLU A 127 5.97 11.10 -7.69
C GLU A 127 4.76 11.23 -6.73
N ALA A 128 4.38 12.47 -6.41
CA ALA A 128 3.22 12.71 -5.56
C ALA A 128 1.92 12.18 -6.18
N TYR A 129 1.80 12.26 -7.51
CA TYR A 129 0.64 11.73 -8.20
C TYR A 129 0.59 10.20 -8.15
N ALA A 130 1.71 9.52 -8.42
CA ALA A 130 1.80 8.07 -8.31
C ALA A 130 1.55 7.58 -6.87
N ALA A 131 2.12 8.25 -5.86
CA ALA A 131 1.86 7.95 -4.45
C ALA A 131 0.37 8.11 -4.08
N SER A 132 -0.27 9.17 -4.59
CA SER A 132 -1.71 9.37 -4.37
C SER A 132 -2.58 8.31 -5.03
N THR A 133 -2.11 7.69 -6.11
CA THR A 133 -2.81 6.56 -6.75
C THR A 133 -2.76 5.32 -5.88
N VAL A 134 -1.64 5.05 -5.21
CA VAL A 134 -1.55 3.94 -4.23
C VAL A 134 -2.54 4.12 -3.09
N ALA A 135 -2.65 5.34 -2.52
CA ALA A 135 -3.64 5.63 -1.48
C ALA A 135 -5.07 5.41 -1.98
N HIS A 136 -5.40 5.92 -3.17
CA HIS A 136 -6.69 5.73 -3.82
C HIS A 136 -7.03 4.25 -4.07
N ASP A 137 -6.07 3.46 -4.53
CA ASP A 137 -6.23 2.01 -4.68
C ASP A 137 -6.57 1.35 -3.32
N THR A 138 -5.86 1.73 -2.26
CA THR A 138 -6.06 1.18 -0.91
C THR A 138 -7.47 1.47 -0.39
N GLU A 139 -7.96 2.70 -0.58
CA GLU A 139 -9.35 3.09 -0.23
C GLU A 139 -10.38 2.22 -0.95
N HIS A 140 -10.20 1.98 -2.25
CA HIS A 140 -11.13 1.18 -3.03
C HIS A 140 -11.04 -0.33 -2.77
N LEU A 141 -9.86 -0.84 -2.45
CA LEU A 141 -9.73 -2.23 -1.96
C LEU A 141 -10.46 -2.41 -0.63
N GLN A 142 -10.38 -1.45 0.29
CA GLN A 142 -11.15 -1.47 1.53
C GLN A 142 -12.65 -1.38 1.25
N GLN A 143 -13.08 -0.50 0.34
CA GLN A 143 -14.48 -0.40 -0.07
C GLN A 143 -15.02 -1.74 -0.60
N ILE A 144 -14.26 -2.46 -1.42
CA ILE A 144 -14.64 -3.80 -1.88
C ILE A 144 -14.80 -4.77 -0.70
N GLN A 145 -13.91 -4.71 0.31
CA GLN A 145 -14.04 -5.54 1.52
C GLN A 145 -15.35 -5.25 2.26
N ASP A 146 -15.71 -3.98 2.38
CA ASP A 146 -16.93 -3.57 3.08
C ASP A 146 -18.19 -4.03 2.33
N VAL A 147 -18.20 -3.92 0.99
CA VAL A 147 -19.27 -4.45 0.15
C VAL A 147 -19.37 -5.98 0.29
N ARG A 148 -18.23 -6.69 0.25
CA ARG A 148 -18.18 -8.15 0.44
C ARG A 148 -18.77 -8.56 1.79
N ALA A 149 -18.42 -7.85 2.88
CA ALA A 149 -18.96 -8.11 4.22
C ALA A 149 -20.49 -7.95 4.25
N THR A 150 -21.01 -6.91 3.60
CA THR A 150 -22.47 -6.68 3.50
C THR A 150 -23.19 -7.77 2.71
N LEU A 151 -22.51 -8.33 1.68
CA LEU A 151 -23.05 -9.44 0.88
C LEU A 151 -22.86 -10.81 1.56
N GLY A 152 -22.35 -10.87 2.78
CA GLY A 152 -22.10 -12.11 3.52
C GLY A 152 -20.96 -12.95 2.95
N LEU A 153 -20.10 -12.37 2.11
CA LEU A 153 -18.89 -13.04 1.60
C LEU A 153 -17.78 -13.00 2.65
N LEU A 154 -16.97 -14.05 2.67
CA LEU A 154 -15.82 -14.11 3.59
C LEU A 154 -14.86 -12.93 3.36
N PRO A 155 -14.29 -12.38 4.43
CA PRO A 155 -13.27 -11.34 4.31
C PRO A 155 -12.09 -11.82 3.47
N LYS A 156 -11.64 -10.97 2.56
CA LYS A 156 -10.49 -11.21 1.68
C LYS A 156 -9.43 -10.15 1.96
N ARG A 157 -8.70 -10.31 3.05
CA ARG A 157 -7.61 -9.42 3.44
C ARG A 157 -6.31 -9.81 2.71
N CYS A 158 -5.17 -9.75 3.35
CA CYS A 158 -3.90 -10.08 2.71
C CYS A 158 -3.82 -11.56 2.28
N GLU A 159 -4.56 -12.46 2.90
CA GLU A 159 -4.66 -13.87 2.50
C GLU A 159 -5.19 -14.08 1.09
N ALA A 160 -5.98 -13.14 0.59
CA ALA A 160 -6.51 -13.19 -0.76
C ALA A 160 -5.67 -12.42 -1.79
N ARG A 161 -4.69 -11.68 -1.32
CA ARG A 161 -3.86 -10.87 -2.21
C ARG A 161 -2.95 -11.74 -3.04
N ALA A 162 -2.79 -11.39 -4.31
CA ALA A 162 -1.72 -11.95 -5.10
C ALA A 162 -0.38 -11.52 -4.49
N ALA A 163 0.45 -12.48 -4.17
CA ALA A 163 1.75 -12.21 -3.57
C ALA A 163 2.67 -11.46 -4.54
N LEU A 164 3.48 -10.56 -4.01
CA LEU A 164 4.66 -10.06 -4.69
C LEU A 164 5.66 -11.21 -4.87
N THR A 165 6.42 -11.19 -5.94
CA THR A 165 7.59 -12.07 -6.09
C THR A 165 8.64 -11.73 -5.02
N ILE A 166 9.53 -12.67 -4.72
CA ILE A 166 10.62 -12.41 -3.76
C ILE A 166 11.45 -11.19 -4.17
N THR A 167 11.74 -11.03 -5.45
CA THR A 167 12.49 -9.86 -5.95
C THR A 167 11.75 -8.54 -5.71
N GLU A 168 10.44 -8.50 -5.95
CA GLU A 168 9.60 -7.33 -5.68
C GLU A 168 9.52 -7.03 -4.18
N LEU A 169 9.35 -8.09 -3.34
CA LEU A 169 9.34 -7.97 -1.88
C LEU A 169 10.65 -7.37 -1.34
N VAL A 170 11.79 -7.90 -1.77
CA VAL A 170 13.11 -7.42 -1.37
C VAL A 170 13.27 -5.95 -1.76
N GLY A 171 12.93 -5.58 -2.99
CA GLY A 171 13.01 -4.20 -3.46
C GLY A 171 12.13 -3.23 -2.66
N ALA A 172 10.89 -3.63 -2.37
CA ALA A 172 9.95 -2.82 -1.61
C ALA A 172 10.40 -2.67 -0.15
N LEU A 173 10.71 -3.78 0.52
CA LEU A 173 11.13 -3.79 1.92
C LEU A 173 12.45 -3.02 2.15
N ALA A 174 13.39 -3.08 1.21
CA ALA A 174 14.67 -2.34 1.27
C ALA A 174 14.49 -0.82 1.17
N ALA A 175 13.42 -0.35 0.55
CA ALA A 175 13.14 1.07 0.40
C ALA A 175 12.57 1.70 1.68
N THR A 176 11.83 0.95 2.51
CA THR A 176 11.10 1.46 3.68
C THR A 176 11.96 2.26 4.68
N PRO A 177 13.14 1.78 5.14
CA PRO A 177 13.93 2.54 6.11
C PRO A 177 14.37 3.92 5.60
N ARG A 178 14.68 4.02 4.31
CA ARG A 178 15.05 5.29 3.66
C ARG A 178 13.84 6.20 3.50
N ALA A 179 12.68 5.64 3.16
CA ALA A 179 11.43 6.39 3.07
C ALA A 179 11.06 7.02 4.42
N ILE A 180 11.17 6.26 5.51
CA ILE A 180 10.95 6.76 6.87
C ILE A 180 11.94 7.89 7.21
N ALA A 181 13.24 7.70 6.91
CA ALA A 181 14.25 8.73 7.13
C ALA A 181 13.91 10.03 6.40
N ALA A 182 13.49 9.95 5.13
CA ALA A 182 13.08 11.10 4.34
C ALA A 182 11.84 11.82 4.89
N VAL A 183 10.86 11.07 5.41
CA VAL A 183 9.68 11.66 6.06
C VAL A 183 10.08 12.42 7.35
N ALA A 184 11.03 11.90 8.10
CA ALA A 184 11.48 12.50 9.37
C ALA A 184 12.51 13.63 9.20
N GLU A 185 13.06 13.82 8.00
CA GLU A 185 14.13 14.79 7.75
C GLU A 185 13.70 16.21 8.09
N GLY A 186 14.55 16.90 8.86
CA GLY A 186 14.30 18.27 9.33
C GLY A 186 13.32 18.36 10.51
N LEU A 187 12.73 17.25 10.98
CA LEU A 187 11.88 17.26 12.16
C LEU A 187 12.73 17.16 13.43
N GLY A 188 12.59 18.14 14.33
CA GLY A 188 13.16 18.06 15.67
C GLY A 188 12.40 17.08 16.57
N THR A 189 12.97 16.76 17.74
CA THR A 189 12.38 15.80 18.71
C THR A 189 10.95 16.16 19.11
N GLU A 190 10.63 17.44 19.26
CA GLU A 190 9.29 17.88 19.59
C GLU A 190 8.30 17.56 18.48
N ALA A 191 8.64 17.85 17.22
CA ALA A 191 7.82 17.55 16.06
C ALA A 191 7.62 16.04 15.86
N LEU A 192 8.67 15.23 16.07
CA LEU A 192 8.60 13.77 15.99
C LEU A 192 7.67 13.17 17.06
N ARG A 193 7.49 13.83 18.21
CA ARG A 193 6.62 13.42 19.32
C ARG A 193 5.27 14.12 19.33
N TRP A 194 5.02 14.97 18.35
CA TRP A 194 3.75 15.69 18.26
C TRP A 194 2.65 14.76 17.71
N ARG A 195 1.47 14.78 18.36
CA ARG A 195 0.27 14.07 17.94
C ARG A 195 -0.72 15.05 17.31
N PRO A 196 -1.33 14.72 16.15
CA PRO A 196 -2.34 15.57 15.53
C PRO A 196 -3.54 15.80 16.44
N ARG A 197 -3.99 14.74 17.14
CA ARG A 197 -5.09 14.76 18.11
C ARG A 197 -4.80 13.87 19.32
N ALA A 198 -5.57 14.06 20.39
CA ALA A 198 -5.52 13.16 21.53
C ALA A 198 -5.92 11.74 21.11
N GLY A 199 -5.10 10.75 21.46
CA GLY A 199 -5.32 9.35 21.08
C GLY A 199 -4.74 8.93 19.73
N GLU A 200 -4.33 9.86 18.87
CA GLU A 200 -3.59 9.55 17.64
C GLU A 200 -2.10 9.36 17.92
N TRP A 201 -1.42 8.68 17.03
CA TRP A 201 0.02 8.44 17.15
C TRP A 201 0.85 9.62 16.63
N CYS A 202 2.06 9.74 17.15
CA CYS A 202 3.12 10.60 16.60
C CYS A 202 4.09 9.77 15.73
N VAL A 203 4.98 10.45 15.02
CA VAL A 203 5.97 9.79 14.13
C VAL A 203 6.87 8.82 14.92
N THR A 204 7.27 9.16 16.13
CA THR A 204 8.09 8.28 17.01
C THR A 204 7.34 7.00 17.37
N GLU A 205 6.04 7.08 17.64
CA GLU A 205 5.23 5.91 17.98
C GLU A 205 5.05 4.96 16.78
N VAL A 206 4.82 5.54 15.60
CA VAL A 206 4.75 4.74 14.36
C VAL A 206 6.07 4.03 14.08
N MET A 207 7.21 4.71 14.25
CA MET A 207 8.53 4.09 14.07
C MET A 207 8.77 2.93 15.05
N ALA A 208 8.46 3.16 16.31
CA ALA A 208 8.60 2.15 17.36
C ALA A 208 7.74 0.91 17.08
N HIS A 209 6.51 1.14 16.61
CA HIS A 209 5.59 0.08 16.21
C HIS A 209 6.15 -0.76 15.05
N LEU A 210 6.64 -0.13 13.98
CA LEU A 210 7.25 -0.85 12.85
C LEU A 210 8.44 -1.71 13.27
N LEU A 211 9.33 -1.17 14.12
CA LEU A 211 10.47 -1.93 14.65
C LEU A 211 10.04 -3.13 15.48
N ASP A 212 9.09 -2.91 16.37
CA ASP A 212 8.63 -3.96 17.28
C ASP A 212 7.96 -5.09 16.48
N LEU A 213 7.14 -4.77 15.46
CA LEU A 213 6.51 -5.77 14.59
C LEU A 213 7.52 -6.54 13.77
N GLU A 214 8.50 -5.86 13.19
CA GLU A 214 9.55 -6.51 12.40
C GLU A 214 10.25 -7.60 13.22
N ARG A 215 10.59 -7.29 14.48
CA ARG A 215 11.34 -8.19 15.37
C ARG A 215 10.51 -9.29 15.99
N THR A 216 9.27 -9.00 16.35
CA THR A 216 8.48 -9.92 17.19
C THR A 216 7.45 -10.73 16.41
N LEU A 217 7.01 -10.23 15.26
CA LEU A 217 5.98 -10.89 14.46
C LEU A 217 6.46 -11.24 13.07
N PHE A 218 6.95 -10.25 12.31
CA PHE A 218 7.14 -10.43 10.89
C PHE A 218 8.24 -11.46 10.57
N LEU A 219 9.48 -11.16 10.87
CA LEU A 219 10.60 -12.07 10.61
C LEU A 219 10.44 -13.45 11.30
N PRO A 220 10.05 -13.54 12.60
CA PRO A 220 9.81 -14.83 13.22
C PRO A 220 8.75 -15.68 12.52
N ARG A 221 7.63 -15.09 12.09
CA ARG A 221 6.57 -15.85 11.42
C ARG A 221 6.97 -16.29 10.00
N VAL A 222 7.65 -15.43 9.25
CA VAL A 222 8.19 -15.78 7.93
C VAL A 222 9.17 -16.95 8.03
N ARG A 223 10.07 -16.95 9.04
CA ARG A 223 10.98 -18.06 9.31
C ARG A 223 10.23 -19.35 9.64
N ARG A 224 9.18 -19.28 10.46
CA ARG A 224 8.36 -20.45 10.80
C ARG A 224 7.62 -21.00 9.57
N ILE A 225 7.03 -20.15 8.73
CA ILE A 225 6.37 -20.60 7.49
C ILE A 225 7.37 -21.29 6.57
N ALA A 226 8.61 -20.80 6.49
CA ALA A 226 9.64 -21.42 5.68
C ALA A 226 10.14 -22.78 6.24
N ALA A 227 10.18 -22.95 7.55
CA ALA A 227 10.79 -24.11 8.21
C ALA A 227 9.79 -25.20 8.65
N GLU A 228 8.61 -24.80 9.12
CA GLU A 228 7.61 -25.69 9.72
C GLU A 228 6.55 -26.12 8.71
N GLU A 229 5.87 -27.24 8.98
CA GLU A 229 4.71 -27.66 8.19
C GLU A 229 3.44 -26.95 8.68
N ARG A 230 2.94 -25.98 7.91
CA ARG A 230 1.71 -25.19 8.17
C ARG A 230 1.63 -24.64 9.60
N PRO A 231 2.63 -23.88 10.06
CA PRO A 231 2.62 -23.32 11.42
C PRO A 231 1.38 -22.45 11.66
N ALA A 232 0.79 -22.58 12.84
CA ALA A 232 -0.32 -21.72 13.27
C ALA A 232 0.19 -20.52 14.07
N PHE A 233 -0.44 -19.38 13.86
CA PHE A 233 -0.18 -18.14 14.59
C PHE A 233 -1.49 -17.59 15.13
N GLU A 234 -1.51 -17.24 16.40
CA GLU A 234 -2.66 -16.58 17.01
C GLU A 234 -2.90 -15.19 16.41
N ALA A 235 -4.16 -14.76 16.42
CA ALA A 235 -4.48 -13.38 16.15
C ALA A 235 -3.80 -12.48 17.21
N PHE A 236 -3.24 -11.37 16.77
CA PHE A 236 -2.52 -10.44 17.62
C PHE A 236 -3.23 -9.09 17.63
N ASP A 237 -3.61 -8.62 18.81
CA ASP A 237 -4.19 -7.29 18.97
C ASP A 237 -3.07 -6.24 19.02
N LEU A 238 -2.76 -5.72 17.85
CA LEU A 238 -1.71 -4.71 17.65
C LEU A 238 -2.01 -3.42 18.43
N ASP A 239 -3.28 -3.02 18.49
CA ASP A 239 -3.67 -1.79 19.17
C ASP A 239 -3.57 -1.92 20.68
N ALA A 240 -4.02 -3.05 21.25
CA ALA A 240 -3.85 -3.31 22.66
C ALA A 240 -2.35 -3.36 23.04
N TRP A 241 -1.54 -3.97 22.19
CA TRP A 241 -0.10 -4.09 22.40
C TRP A 241 0.64 -2.75 22.33
N ALA A 242 0.27 -1.89 21.37
CA ALA A 242 0.82 -0.53 21.25
C ALA A 242 0.42 0.36 22.44
N ARG A 243 -0.82 0.24 22.94
CA ARG A 243 -1.31 1.00 24.10
C ARG A 243 -0.59 0.65 25.42
N GLN A 244 -0.04 -0.53 25.55
CA GLN A 244 0.66 -0.98 26.75
C GLN A 244 2.10 -0.49 26.86
N ARG A 245 2.61 0.24 25.87
CA ARG A 245 4.00 0.66 25.76
C ARG A 245 4.13 2.18 25.58
N ASP A 246 5.08 2.77 26.29
CA ASP A 246 5.41 4.20 26.10
C ASP A 246 6.34 4.37 24.89
N HIS A 247 5.78 4.17 23.69
CA HIS A 247 6.52 4.35 22.46
C HIS A 247 6.89 5.81 22.17
N ARG A 248 6.16 6.77 22.75
CA ARG A 248 6.41 8.21 22.53
C ARG A 248 7.72 8.69 23.13
N ALA A 249 8.17 8.05 24.21
CA ALA A 249 9.43 8.41 24.87
C ALA A 249 10.68 7.85 24.18
N ARG A 250 10.51 6.94 23.21
CA ARG A 250 11.64 6.25 22.55
C ARG A 250 12.50 7.19 21.71
N ASP A 251 13.71 6.75 21.42
CA ASP A 251 14.64 7.43 20.52
C ASP A 251 14.33 7.06 19.07
N PHE A 252 13.75 7.97 18.31
CA PHE A 252 13.39 7.77 16.92
C PHE A 252 14.60 7.34 16.04
N ALA A 253 15.74 8.00 16.19
CA ALA A 253 16.92 7.72 15.38
C ALA A 253 17.52 6.34 15.70
N GLY A 254 17.57 5.98 16.97
CA GLY A 254 17.98 4.67 17.44
C GLY A 254 17.05 3.56 16.94
N ASP A 255 15.73 3.79 17.00
CA ASP A 255 14.72 2.85 16.50
C ASP A 255 14.77 2.69 14.98
N LEU A 256 14.91 3.76 14.22
CA LEU A 256 15.08 3.71 12.78
C LEU A 256 16.33 2.91 12.37
N GLY A 257 17.46 3.15 13.04
CA GLY A 257 18.68 2.37 12.82
C GLY A 257 18.52 0.89 13.19
N ALA A 258 17.79 0.60 14.26
CA ALA A 258 17.48 -0.77 14.68
C ALA A 258 16.52 -1.47 13.71
N PHE A 259 15.52 -0.74 13.19
CA PHE A 259 14.60 -1.22 12.16
C PHE A 259 15.33 -1.54 10.84
N ALA A 260 16.20 -0.64 10.40
CA ALA A 260 17.00 -0.88 9.19
C ALA A 260 17.84 -2.16 9.28
N ARG A 261 18.43 -2.45 10.46
CA ARG A 261 19.17 -3.70 10.70
C ARG A 261 18.26 -4.93 10.70
N ALA A 262 17.15 -4.88 11.43
CA ALA A 262 16.19 -5.98 11.46
C ALA A 262 15.61 -6.25 10.06
N ARG A 263 15.30 -5.21 9.29
CA ARG A 263 14.82 -5.31 7.92
C ARG A 263 15.86 -5.92 6.98
N ALA A 264 17.14 -5.60 7.15
CA ALA A 264 18.22 -6.23 6.39
C ALA A 264 18.32 -7.74 6.67
N GLU A 265 18.07 -8.19 7.92
CA GLU A 265 17.98 -9.61 8.26
C GLU A 265 16.80 -10.30 7.54
N THR A 266 15.65 -9.65 7.50
CA THR A 266 14.47 -10.15 6.79
C THR A 266 14.74 -10.27 5.28
N ILE A 267 15.35 -9.25 4.69
CA ILE A 267 15.69 -9.24 3.27
C ILE A 267 16.68 -10.38 2.95
N ALA A 268 17.76 -10.50 3.72
CA ALA A 268 18.73 -11.57 3.54
C ALA A 268 18.09 -12.97 3.68
N PHE A 269 17.13 -13.11 4.60
CA PHE A 269 16.38 -14.35 4.75
C PHE A 269 15.49 -14.65 3.52
N LEU A 270 14.78 -13.66 2.99
CA LEU A 270 13.94 -13.81 1.80
C LEU A 270 14.77 -14.14 0.55
N GLU A 271 15.91 -13.48 0.37
CA GLU A 271 16.84 -13.76 -0.74
C GLU A 271 17.44 -15.17 -0.68
N GLY A 272 17.64 -15.69 0.53
CA GLY A 272 18.18 -17.02 0.75
C GLY A 272 17.15 -18.15 0.70
N LEU A 273 15.87 -17.87 0.42
CA LEU A 273 14.83 -18.89 0.38
C LEU A 273 15.06 -19.90 -0.75
N PRO A 274 14.92 -21.22 -0.48
CA PRO A 274 14.96 -22.22 -1.54
C PRO A 274 13.75 -22.10 -2.46
N GLY A 275 13.91 -22.60 -3.70
CA GLY A 275 12.81 -22.63 -4.67
C GLY A 275 11.55 -23.30 -4.09
N GLY A 276 10.38 -22.70 -4.33
CA GLY A 276 9.09 -23.18 -3.81
C GLY A 276 8.77 -22.76 -2.36
N ALA A 277 9.71 -22.16 -1.62
CA ALA A 277 9.43 -21.71 -0.25
C ALA A 277 8.39 -20.59 -0.18
N ALA A 278 8.32 -19.75 -1.21
CA ALA A 278 7.32 -18.68 -1.32
C ALA A 278 5.87 -19.18 -1.22
N GLU A 279 5.62 -20.42 -1.67
CA GLU A 279 4.31 -21.07 -1.72
C GLU A 279 3.97 -21.85 -0.42
N ARG A 280 4.90 -21.95 0.53
CA ARG A 280 4.64 -22.65 1.79
C ARG A 280 3.56 -21.93 2.60
N LEU A 281 2.67 -22.72 3.24
CA LEU A 281 1.50 -22.20 3.94
C LEU A 281 1.75 -22.05 5.45
N GLY A 282 1.27 -20.93 6.00
CA GLY A 282 1.02 -20.73 7.42
C GLY A 282 -0.48 -20.54 7.67
N LEU A 283 -0.90 -20.73 8.91
CA LEU A 283 -2.28 -20.50 9.37
C LEU A 283 -2.29 -19.27 10.28
N SER A 284 -2.69 -18.13 9.75
CA SER A 284 -2.80 -16.90 10.53
C SER A 284 -4.18 -16.80 11.18
N GLY A 285 -4.23 -16.57 12.49
CA GLY A 285 -5.49 -16.33 13.21
C GLY A 285 -6.22 -15.07 12.77
N HIS A 286 -5.51 -14.14 12.06
CA HIS A 286 -6.09 -12.91 11.53
C HIS A 286 -6.50 -13.04 10.05
N PHE A 287 -5.71 -13.75 9.24
CA PHE A 287 -5.89 -13.82 7.79
C PHE A 287 -6.36 -15.20 7.30
N GLY A 288 -6.35 -16.23 8.15
CA GLY A 288 -6.55 -17.61 7.72
C GLY A 288 -5.30 -18.20 7.05
N PRO A 289 -5.45 -19.15 6.12
CA PRO A 289 -4.34 -19.70 5.37
C PRO A 289 -3.66 -18.66 4.48
N VAL A 290 -2.35 -18.51 4.62
CA VAL A 290 -1.53 -17.59 3.81
C VAL A 290 -0.25 -18.27 3.34
N THR A 291 0.18 -17.99 2.12
CA THR A 291 1.53 -18.35 1.69
C THR A 291 2.57 -17.44 2.33
N LEU A 292 3.83 -17.86 2.36
CA LEU A 292 4.95 -17.03 2.82
C LEU A 292 4.98 -15.71 2.03
N ALA A 293 4.85 -15.78 0.71
CA ALA A 293 4.86 -14.60 -0.14
C ALA A 293 3.66 -13.67 0.12
N GLN A 294 2.47 -14.21 0.37
CA GLN A 294 1.30 -13.40 0.77
C GLN A 294 1.51 -12.70 2.11
N TYR A 295 2.06 -13.44 3.10
CA TYR A 295 2.35 -12.86 4.41
C TYR A 295 3.43 -11.77 4.33
N ALA A 296 4.46 -11.98 3.51
CA ALA A 296 5.49 -10.97 3.27
C ALA A 296 4.97 -9.75 2.48
N THR A 297 4.04 -9.95 1.55
CA THR A 297 3.36 -8.85 0.84
C THR A 297 2.57 -7.97 1.80
N HIS A 298 1.92 -8.57 2.81
CA HIS A 298 1.23 -7.80 3.85
C HIS A 298 2.18 -6.83 4.59
N ALA A 299 3.43 -7.20 4.83
CA ALA A 299 4.38 -6.28 5.47
C ALA A 299 4.68 -5.05 4.59
N VAL A 300 4.73 -5.22 3.26
CA VAL A 300 4.88 -4.07 2.33
C VAL A 300 3.67 -3.15 2.42
N ASP A 301 2.46 -3.69 2.44
CA ASP A 301 1.23 -2.89 2.56
C ASP A 301 1.19 -2.13 3.90
N HIS A 302 1.56 -2.80 4.97
CA HIS A 302 1.63 -2.22 6.32
C HIS A 302 2.69 -1.09 6.40
N ASP A 303 3.84 -1.27 5.78
CA ASP A 303 4.86 -0.23 5.65
C ASP A 303 4.32 1.00 4.93
N LEU A 304 3.58 0.81 3.82
CA LEU A 304 2.99 1.90 3.04
C LEU A 304 1.93 2.67 3.82
N GLU A 305 1.08 1.97 4.55
CA GLU A 305 0.06 2.55 5.42
C GLU A 305 0.72 3.49 6.46
N HIS A 306 1.73 2.99 7.16
CA HIS A 306 2.42 3.76 8.18
C HIS A 306 3.31 4.88 7.62
N LEU A 307 3.88 4.73 6.45
CA LEU A 307 4.54 5.84 5.74
C LEU A 307 3.53 6.94 5.37
N GLY A 308 2.34 6.58 4.92
CA GLY A 308 1.23 7.50 4.70
C GLY A 308 0.88 8.26 5.98
N GLN A 309 0.66 7.53 7.08
CA GLN A 309 0.37 8.09 8.39
C GLN A 309 1.46 9.08 8.87
N MET A 310 2.74 8.73 8.75
CA MET A 310 3.84 9.63 9.12
C MET A 310 3.85 10.91 8.27
N ARG A 311 3.55 10.84 6.97
CA ARG A 311 3.45 12.01 6.08
C ARG A 311 2.30 12.93 6.47
N ASP A 312 1.15 12.36 6.79
CA ASP A 312 -0.02 13.12 7.24
C ASP A 312 0.26 13.85 8.54
N ILE A 313 0.92 13.19 9.50
CA ILE A 313 1.36 13.79 10.75
C ILE A 313 2.32 14.97 10.47
N ARG A 314 3.33 14.77 9.61
CA ARG A 314 4.26 15.82 9.21
C ARG A 314 3.56 17.02 8.58
N THR A 315 2.65 16.76 7.65
CA THR A 315 1.88 17.81 6.95
C THR A 315 1.02 18.59 7.92
N ALA A 316 0.30 17.90 8.81
CA ALA A 316 -0.52 18.54 9.85
C ALA A 316 0.32 19.37 10.84
N HIS A 317 1.52 18.90 11.19
CA HIS A 317 2.44 19.66 12.04
C HIS A 317 2.93 20.93 11.34
N SER A 318 3.33 20.83 10.06
CA SER A 318 3.83 21.98 9.29
C SER A 318 2.76 23.05 9.02
N ALA A 319 1.49 22.69 9.00
CA ALA A 319 0.38 23.63 8.83
C ALA A 319 0.06 24.47 10.09
N ARG A 320 0.73 24.23 11.23
CA ARG A 320 0.55 24.98 12.50
C ARG A 320 1.49 26.18 12.63
N GLY A 321 2.56 26.21 11.90
CA GLY A 321 3.60 27.27 11.91
C GLY A 321 3.47 28.16 10.71
#